data_345fc1e77382ac3cb1fdc7d8dc5ab854
#
_entry.id   345fc1e77382ac3cb1fdc7d8dc5ab854
#
_cell.length_a   1.000
_cell.length_b   1.000
_cell.length_c   1.000
_cell.angle_alpha   90.00
_cell.angle_beta   90.00
_cell.angle_gamma   90.00
#
_symmetry.space_group_name_H-M   'P 1'
#
loop_
_entity.id
_entity.type
_entity.pdbx_description
1 polymer ?
#
loop_
_entity_poly.entity_id
_entity_poly.type
_entity_poly.pdbx_seq_one_letter_code
_entity_poly.pdbx_strand_id
1 'polypeptide(L)'
;MDLDHFAGLLSAQLRRPAVPVEQQLAALKRLSLRFSPDLEAHFLSHPESYEDPAYLSLLCRLAQDAPDQALVTVPESPDPDHMYRDLLQGLAALTGGTVTLSGGDLAPAAGGTRALTFTLNGEACRYEAQDLGAWLDMGLLTHLNGLLAQREEKKRFLTVEDIRLPGQLVFFRSPQWAGFFAAATGLDAREA
;
A
#
# COMPACT_ATOMS: atom_id res chain seq x y z
N MET A 1 4.28 25.76 9.24
CA MET A 1 4.90 25.02 8.12
C MET A 1 5.11 26.04 7.03
N ASP A 2 6.36 26.22 6.60
CA ASP A 2 6.75 27.26 5.64
C ASP A 2 6.25 26.85 4.24
N LEU A 3 5.46 27.73 3.61
CA LEU A 3 4.90 27.50 2.27
C LEU A 3 5.98 27.33 1.22
N ASP A 4 7.11 28.02 1.36
CA ASP A 4 8.25 27.93 0.44
C ASP A 4 8.95 26.57 0.55
N HIS A 5 9.05 26.04 1.76
CA HIS A 5 9.58 24.69 1.99
C HIS A 5 8.66 23.62 1.41
N PHE A 6 7.33 23.76 1.57
CA PHE A 6 6.35 22.86 1.01
C PHE A 6 6.33 22.91 -0.53
N ALA A 7 6.38 24.11 -1.11
CA ALA A 7 6.48 24.30 -2.57
C ALA A 7 7.78 23.73 -3.14
N GLY A 8 8.90 23.83 -2.39
CA GLY A 8 10.17 23.21 -2.76
C GLY A 8 10.13 21.69 -2.79
N LEU A 9 9.50 21.06 -1.80
CA LEU A 9 9.29 19.61 -1.75
C LEU A 9 8.39 19.12 -2.88
N LEU A 10 7.28 19.82 -3.14
CA LEU A 10 6.38 19.54 -4.27
C LEU A 10 7.13 19.64 -5.61
N SER A 11 7.92 20.68 -5.79
CA SER A 11 8.70 20.88 -7.03
C SER A 11 9.76 19.80 -7.23
N ALA A 12 10.39 19.32 -6.15
CA ALA A 12 11.37 18.24 -6.22
C ALA A 12 10.71 16.87 -6.54
N GLN A 13 9.53 16.61 -5.97
CA GLN A 13 8.76 15.40 -6.27
C GLN A 13 8.24 15.38 -7.72
N LEU A 14 7.82 16.54 -8.24
CA LEU A 14 7.32 16.67 -9.61
C LEU A 14 8.41 16.61 -10.69
N ARG A 15 9.69 16.74 -10.32
CA ARG A 15 10.83 16.79 -11.25
C ARG A 15 11.66 15.52 -11.28
N ARG A 16 11.11 14.40 -10.85
CA ARG A 16 11.86 13.13 -11.00
C ARG A 16 12.05 12.85 -12.49
N PRO A 17 13.29 12.52 -12.91
CA PRO A 17 13.53 12.18 -14.31
C PRO A 17 12.77 10.91 -14.69
N ALA A 18 12.34 10.85 -15.94
CA ALA A 18 11.83 9.60 -16.52
C ALA A 18 12.91 8.51 -16.41
N VAL A 19 12.46 7.30 -16.08
CA VAL A 19 13.36 6.14 -15.99
C VAL A 19 12.87 5.10 -16.99
N PRO A 20 13.73 4.60 -17.90
CA PRO A 20 13.35 3.56 -18.86
C PRO A 20 12.72 2.35 -18.18
N VAL A 21 11.67 1.79 -18.78
CA VAL A 21 10.87 0.70 -18.22
C VAL A 21 11.74 -0.52 -17.88
N GLU A 22 12.72 -0.86 -18.73
CA GLU A 22 13.64 -1.97 -18.49
C GLU A 22 14.45 -1.77 -17.21
N GLN A 23 14.86 -0.54 -16.92
CA GLN A 23 15.60 -0.20 -15.70
C GLN A 23 14.69 -0.29 -14.48
N GLN A 24 13.44 0.18 -14.59
CA GLN A 24 12.45 0.06 -13.53
C GLN A 24 12.17 -1.40 -13.20
N LEU A 25 11.90 -2.25 -14.20
CA LEU A 25 11.68 -3.68 -14.02
C LEU A 25 12.89 -4.35 -13.37
N ALA A 26 14.09 -4.06 -13.85
CA ALA A 26 15.33 -4.62 -13.29
C ALA A 26 15.51 -4.23 -11.81
N ALA A 27 15.22 -2.97 -11.44
CA ALA A 27 15.31 -2.50 -10.07
C ALA A 27 14.26 -3.20 -9.17
N LEU A 28 13.01 -3.29 -9.62
CA LEU A 28 11.92 -3.90 -8.84
C LEU A 28 12.11 -5.42 -8.68
N LYS A 29 12.62 -6.11 -9.69
CA LYS A 29 12.99 -7.54 -9.59
C LYS A 29 14.08 -7.79 -8.54
N ARG A 30 15.09 -6.91 -8.45
CA ARG A 30 16.13 -7.00 -7.39
C ARG A 30 15.53 -6.84 -5.99
N LEU A 31 14.40 -6.16 -5.86
CA LEU A 31 13.61 -6.03 -4.63
C LEU A 31 12.66 -7.23 -4.40
N SER A 32 12.80 -8.29 -5.18
CA SER A 32 11.98 -9.51 -5.13
C SER A 32 10.50 -9.27 -5.43
N LEU A 33 10.17 -8.22 -6.22
CA LEU A 33 8.87 -8.08 -6.84
C LEU A 33 8.81 -8.96 -8.09
N ARG A 34 7.70 -9.67 -8.26
CA ARG A 34 7.51 -10.65 -9.32
C ARG A 34 6.51 -10.11 -10.34
N PHE A 35 6.79 -10.33 -11.59
CA PHE A 35 5.96 -9.96 -12.73
C PHE A 35 5.70 -11.21 -13.56
N SER A 36 4.49 -11.36 -14.05
CA SER A 36 4.21 -12.40 -15.05
C SER A 36 4.88 -12.03 -16.38
N PRO A 37 5.23 -13.00 -17.23
CA PRO A 37 5.78 -12.72 -18.56
C PRO A 37 4.90 -11.80 -19.42
N ASP A 38 3.58 -11.97 -19.32
CA ASP A 38 2.63 -11.14 -20.07
C ASP A 38 2.61 -9.70 -19.58
N LEU A 39 2.70 -9.50 -18.24
CA LEU A 39 2.76 -8.17 -17.65
C LEU A 39 4.07 -7.46 -18.01
N GLU A 40 5.19 -8.17 -18.00
CA GLU A 40 6.46 -7.62 -18.46
C GLU A 40 6.43 -7.22 -19.93
N ALA A 41 5.91 -8.10 -20.79
CA ALA A 41 5.75 -7.81 -22.21
C ALA A 41 4.84 -6.59 -22.44
N HIS A 42 3.78 -6.46 -21.66
CA HIS A 42 2.89 -5.29 -21.71
C HIS A 42 3.64 -4.00 -21.37
N PHE A 43 4.43 -3.98 -20.29
CA PHE A 43 5.21 -2.80 -19.92
C PHE A 43 6.23 -2.40 -21.00
N LEU A 44 6.95 -3.39 -21.55
CA LEU A 44 7.95 -3.16 -22.57
C LEU A 44 7.38 -2.72 -23.92
N SER A 45 6.11 -3.06 -24.19
CA SER A 45 5.43 -2.64 -25.43
C SER A 45 4.79 -1.25 -25.36
N HIS A 46 4.66 -0.67 -24.16
CA HIS A 46 4.05 0.64 -23.94
C HIS A 46 4.89 1.49 -22.96
N PRO A 47 6.20 1.69 -23.23
CA PRO A 47 7.10 2.33 -22.27
C PRO A 47 6.68 3.75 -21.90
N GLU A 48 6.13 4.51 -22.82
CA GLU A 48 5.67 5.87 -22.62
C GLU A 48 4.60 6.03 -21.54
N SER A 49 3.87 4.95 -21.22
CA SER A 49 2.85 4.95 -20.17
C SER A 49 3.42 4.71 -18.76
N TYR A 50 4.71 4.32 -18.67
CA TYR A 50 5.31 3.86 -17.41
C TYR A 50 6.62 4.57 -17.03
N GLU A 51 7.20 5.37 -17.93
CA GLU A 51 8.45 6.08 -17.66
C GLU A 51 8.28 7.30 -16.76
N ASP A 52 7.10 7.95 -16.82
CA ASP A 52 6.76 9.10 -15.99
C ASP A 52 5.28 9.04 -15.54
N PRO A 53 5.00 9.03 -14.24
CA PRO A 53 5.94 9.06 -13.11
C PRO A 53 6.65 7.72 -12.91
N ALA A 54 7.98 7.77 -12.89
CA ALA A 54 8.82 6.59 -12.77
C ALA A 54 8.42 5.73 -11.57
N TYR A 55 8.33 4.42 -11.77
CA TYR A 55 7.91 3.39 -10.82
C TYR A 55 6.44 3.43 -10.41
N LEU A 56 5.80 4.59 -10.26
CA LEU A 56 4.44 4.67 -9.71
C LEU A 56 3.40 4.02 -10.63
N SER A 57 3.38 4.37 -11.92
CA SER A 57 2.44 3.80 -12.89
C SER A 57 2.62 2.29 -13.01
N LEU A 58 3.87 1.82 -13.02
CA LEU A 58 4.21 0.40 -13.08
C LEU A 58 3.76 -0.34 -11.82
N LEU A 59 3.99 0.22 -10.64
CA LEU A 59 3.57 -0.37 -9.36
C LEU A 59 2.05 -0.37 -9.18
N CYS A 60 1.36 0.68 -9.63
CA CYS A 60 -0.11 0.69 -9.64
C CYS A 60 -0.67 -0.42 -10.54
N ARG A 61 -0.07 -0.63 -11.70
CA ARG A 61 -0.48 -1.72 -12.59
C ARG A 61 -0.14 -3.09 -11.99
N LEU A 62 1.04 -3.24 -11.38
CA LEU A 62 1.40 -4.45 -10.66
C LEU A 62 0.37 -4.81 -9.58
N ALA A 63 -0.10 -3.82 -8.81
CA ALA A 63 -1.09 -4.03 -7.76
C ALA A 63 -2.45 -4.56 -8.30
N GLN A 64 -2.80 -4.21 -9.54
CA GLN A 64 -4.03 -4.72 -10.19
C GLN A 64 -3.86 -6.17 -10.65
N ASP A 65 -2.72 -6.52 -11.21
CA ASP A 65 -2.49 -7.82 -11.86
C ASP A 65 -1.87 -8.86 -10.91
N ALA A 66 -1.23 -8.42 -9.82
CA ALA A 66 -0.55 -9.28 -8.85
C ALA A 66 -0.78 -8.77 -7.41
N PRO A 67 -1.98 -8.98 -6.84
CA PRO A 67 -2.36 -8.46 -5.53
C PRO A 67 -1.55 -9.06 -4.36
N ASP A 68 -0.77 -10.11 -4.60
CA ASP A 68 0.20 -10.67 -3.66
C ASP A 68 1.55 -9.90 -3.65
N GLN A 69 1.75 -8.96 -4.56
CA GLN A 69 2.98 -8.16 -4.66
C GLN A 69 2.82 -6.73 -4.15
N ALA A 70 1.71 -6.10 -4.45
CA ALA A 70 1.37 -4.74 -4.05
C ALA A 70 -0.15 -4.57 -3.98
N LEU A 71 -0.61 -3.59 -3.22
CA LEU A 71 -2.02 -3.20 -3.12
C LEU A 71 -2.11 -1.68 -3.25
N VAL A 72 -3.03 -1.17 -4.05
CA VAL A 72 -3.42 0.24 -4.01
C VAL A 72 -4.65 0.39 -3.14
N THR A 73 -4.56 1.19 -2.09
CA THR A 73 -5.72 1.55 -1.26
C THR A 73 -6.12 2.98 -1.57
N VAL A 74 -7.38 3.18 -1.93
CA VAL A 74 -7.98 4.51 -2.05
C VAL A 74 -8.72 4.77 -0.75
N PRO A 75 -8.39 5.87 -0.02
CA PRO A 75 -9.02 6.13 1.28
C PRO A 75 -10.52 6.35 1.19
N GLU A 76 -11.01 6.98 0.13
CA GLU A 76 -12.44 7.21 -0.10
C GLU A 76 -13.06 6.00 -0.78
N SER A 77 -14.12 5.46 -0.19
CA SER A 77 -14.84 4.29 -0.71
C SER A 77 -16.23 4.68 -1.23
N PRO A 78 -16.63 4.21 -2.42
CA PRO A 78 -18.00 4.34 -2.89
C PRO A 78 -18.99 3.47 -2.10
N ASP A 79 -18.50 2.47 -1.36
CA ASP A 79 -19.28 1.56 -0.53
C ASP A 79 -18.76 1.57 0.93
N PRO A 80 -19.21 2.53 1.77
CA PRO A 80 -18.74 2.65 3.15
C PRO A 80 -19.07 1.44 4.03
N ASP A 81 -20.08 0.66 3.70
CA ASP A 81 -20.52 -0.49 4.51
C ASP A 81 -19.57 -1.69 4.34
N HIS A 82 -18.89 -1.81 3.21
CA HIS A 82 -17.97 -2.91 2.90
C HIS A 82 -16.49 -2.50 2.85
N MET A 83 -16.17 -1.22 2.96
CA MET A 83 -14.82 -0.69 2.75
C MET A 83 -13.72 -1.38 3.59
N TYR A 84 -14.00 -1.70 4.84
CA TYR A 84 -13.03 -2.40 5.71
C TYR A 84 -12.91 -3.89 5.37
N ARG A 85 -14.00 -4.52 4.95
CA ARG A 85 -13.97 -5.90 4.47
C ARG A 85 -13.11 -6.01 3.23
N ASP A 86 -13.28 -5.12 2.27
CA ASP A 86 -12.53 -5.09 1.02
C ASP A 86 -11.05 -4.79 1.29
N LEU A 87 -10.75 -3.84 2.18
CA LEU A 87 -9.38 -3.56 2.60
C LEU A 87 -8.73 -4.80 3.24
N LEU A 88 -9.40 -5.45 4.20
CA LEU A 88 -8.87 -6.64 4.87
C LEU A 88 -8.66 -7.80 3.89
N GLN A 89 -9.53 -7.98 2.90
CA GLN A 89 -9.35 -8.98 1.83
C GLN A 89 -8.13 -8.67 0.97
N GLY A 90 -7.96 -7.40 0.56
CA GLY A 90 -6.77 -6.97 -0.19
C GLY A 90 -5.49 -7.17 0.60
N LEU A 91 -5.49 -6.82 1.88
CA LEU A 91 -4.34 -7.04 2.77
C LEU A 91 -4.05 -8.53 2.96
N ALA A 92 -5.07 -9.38 3.09
CA ALA A 92 -4.91 -10.84 3.18
C ALA A 92 -4.24 -11.40 1.91
N ALA A 93 -4.72 -10.99 0.73
CA ALA A 93 -4.11 -11.37 -0.55
C ALA A 93 -2.64 -10.95 -0.63
N LEU A 94 -2.33 -9.72 -0.19
CA LEU A 94 -0.97 -9.16 -0.19
C LEU A 94 0.01 -9.97 0.67
N THR A 95 -0.46 -10.64 1.73
CA THR A 95 0.40 -11.48 2.57
C THR A 95 0.82 -12.80 1.92
N GLY A 96 0.19 -13.17 0.79
CA GLY A 96 0.45 -14.45 0.11
C GLY A 96 0.12 -15.66 1.00
N GLY A 97 -0.83 -15.54 1.92
CA GLY A 97 -1.27 -16.60 2.81
C GLY A 97 -0.43 -16.77 4.08
N THR A 98 0.61 -15.95 4.30
CA THR A 98 1.40 -16.02 5.57
C THR A 98 0.61 -15.46 6.75
N VAL A 99 -0.34 -14.57 6.49
CA VAL A 99 -1.28 -14.01 7.47
C VAL A 99 -2.69 -14.15 6.92
N THR A 100 -3.61 -14.65 7.73
CA THR A 100 -5.04 -14.68 7.36
C THR A 100 -5.76 -13.54 8.03
N LEU A 101 -6.52 -12.79 7.23
CA LEU A 101 -7.39 -11.69 7.68
C LEU A 101 -8.79 -11.95 7.14
N SER A 102 -9.81 -11.79 7.96
CA SER A 102 -11.22 -11.91 7.55
C SER A 102 -12.15 -11.12 8.46
N GLY A 103 -13.38 -10.96 8.04
CA GLY A 103 -14.36 -10.12 8.73
C GLY A 103 -14.37 -8.71 8.17
N GLY A 104 -14.51 -7.72 9.05
CA GLY A 104 -14.59 -6.31 8.63
C GLY A 104 -15.96 -5.70 8.94
N ASP A 105 -16.65 -6.26 9.95
CA ASP A 105 -17.95 -5.76 10.37
C ASP A 105 -17.79 -4.53 11.27
N LEU A 106 -18.55 -3.49 10.94
CA LEU A 106 -18.58 -2.22 11.68
C LEU A 106 -19.84 -2.14 12.54
N ALA A 107 -19.65 -1.76 13.79
CA ALA A 107 -20.75 -1.43 14.70
C ALA A 107 -20.55 -0.02 15.28
N PRO A 108 -21.62 0.74 15.54
CA PRO A 108 -21.51 2.01 16.26
C PRO A 108 -20.79 1.84 17.60
N ALA A 109 -19.91 2.77 17.93
CA ALA A 109 -19.24 2.85 19.23
C ALA A 109 -19.36 4.25 19.82
N ALA A 110 -18.86 4.45 21.04
CA ALA A 110 -18.95 5.74 21.72
C ALA A 110 -17.96 6.75 21.12
N GLY A 111 -18.25 8.06 21.30
CA GLY A 111 -17.26 9.12 21.03
C GLY A 111 -16.96 9.38 19.54
N GLY A 112 -17.87 9.07 18.62
CA GLY A 112 -17.66 9.31 17.19
C GLY A 112 -16.71 8.29 16.56
N THR A 113 -16.66 7.08 17.12
CA THR A 113 -15.91 5.95 16.57
C THR A 113 -16.84 4.83 16.14
N ARG A 114 -16.32 3.88 15.36
CA ARG A 114 -16.98 2.63 14.98
C ARG A 114 -16.09 1.45 15.38
N ALA A 115 -16.68 0.46 16.01
CA ALA A 115 -15.97 -0.76 16.37
C ALA A 115 -15.86 -1.66 15.14
N LEU A 116 -14.65 -1.84 14.62
CA LEU A 116 -14.34 -2.80 13.58
C LEU A 116 -13.96 -4.12 14.21
N THR A 117 -14.67 -5.20 13.87
CA THR A 117 -14.34 -6.55 14.29
C THR A 117 -13.84 -7.38 13.11
N PHE A 118 -12.76 -8.11 13.33
CA PHE A 118 -12.11 -8.95 12.32
C PHE A 118 -11.38 -10.11 12.98
N THR A 119 -10.87 -11.03 12.18
CA THR A 119 -9.97 -12.09 12.66
C THR A 119 -8.59 -11.95 12.04
N LEU A 120 -7.56 -12.20 12.84
CA LEU A 120 -6.18 -12.30 12.45
C LEU A 120 -5.64 -13.67 12.83
N ASN A 121 -5.29 -14.51 11.85
CA ASN A 121 -4.84 -15.89 12.06
C ASN A 121 -5.83 -16.71 12.92
N GLY A 122 -7.14 -16.49 12.71
CA GLY A 122 -8.21 -17.16 13.45
C GLY A 122 -8.54 -16.58 14.82
N GLU A 123 -7.78 -15.62 15.32
CA GLU A 123 -8.05 -14.91 16.57
C GLU A 123 -8.92 -13.69 16.34
N ALA A 124 -9.96 -13.50 17.17
CA ALA A 124 -10.82 -12.31 17.11
C ALA A 124 -10.04 -11.06 17.55
N CYS A 125 -10.12 -10.04 16.73
CA CYS A 125 -9.51 -8.74 16.95
C CYS A 125 -10.55 -7.62 16.85
N ARG A 126 -10.26 -6.49 17.49
CA ARG A 126 -11.11 -5.31 17.48
C ARG A 126 -10.24 -4.06 17.29
N TYR A 127 -10.73 -3.15 16.49
CA TYR A 127 -10.14 -1.84 16.28
C TYR A 127 -11.21 -0.76 16.42
N GLU A 128 -10.92 0.30 17.16
CA GLU A 128 -11.79 1.47 17.29
C GLU A 128 -11.47 2.46 16.16
N ALA A 129 -12.14 2.27 15.01
CA ALA A 129 -11.97 3.13 13.86
C ALA A 129 -12.64 4.49 14.09
N GLN A 130 -12.01 5.57 13.64
CA GLN A 130 -12.67 6.86 13.56
C GLN A 130 -13.81 6.81 12.55
N ASP A 131 -14.94 7.42 12.88
CA ASP A 131 -16.06 7.54 11.94
C ASP A 131 -15.83 8.70 10.98
N LEU A 132 -15.22 8.39 9.85
CA LEU A 132 -14.87 9.34 8.79
C LEU A 132 -15.86 9.28 7.61
N GLY A 133 -17.05 8.71 7.81
CA GLY A 133 -18.07 8.53 6.77
C GLY A 133 -17.60 7.57 5.68
N ALA A 134 -17.42 8.05 4.46
CA ALA A 134 -16.95 7.25 3.31
C ALA A 134 -15.43 7.04 3.28
N TRP A 135 -14.70 7.54 4.27
CA TRP A 135 -13.24 7.45 4.31
C TRP A 135 -12.76 6.37 5.26
N LEU A 136 -11.77 5.60 4.80
CA LEU A 136 -11.07 4.61 5.61
C LEU A 136 -10.22 5.31 6.69
N ASP A 137 -10.30 4.83 7.91
CA ASP A 137 -9.30 5.15 8.93
C ASP A 137 -8.06 4.29 8.69
N MET A 138 -7.05 4.88 8.07
CA MET A 138 -5.80 4.20 7.74
C MET A 138 -4.95 3.84 8.96
N GLY A 139 -5.30 4.34 10.16
CA GLY A 139 -4.73 3.89 11.43
C GLY A 139 -4.90 2.40 11.69
N LEU A 140 -5.83 1.74 10.97
CA LEU A 140 -5.96 0.28 10.98
C LEU A 140 -4.65 -0.41 10.56
N LEU A 141 -3.90 0.10 9.60
CA LEU A 141 -2.61 -0.50 9.20
C LEU A 141 -1.58 -0.47 10.33
N THR A 142 -1.48 0.66 11.05
CA THR A 142 -0.64 0.78 12.24
C THR A 142 -1.07 -0.21 13.33
N HIS A 143 -2.38 -0.35 13.55
CA HIS A 143 -2.91 -1.33 14.50
C HIS A 143 -2.56 -2.76 14.10
N LEU A 144 -2.74 -3.13 12.84
CA LEU A 144 -2.37 -4.45 12.30
C LEU A 144 -0.88 -4.71 12.46
N ASN A 145 -0.01 -3.74 12.18
CA ASN A 145 1.43 -3.87 12.38
C ASN A 145 1.79 -4.12 13.85
N GLY A 146 1.08 -3.47 14.78
CA GLY A 146 1.22 -3.74 16.22
C GLY A 146 0.84 -5.18 16.58
N LEU A 147 -0.28 -5.69 16.05
CA LEU A 147 -0.71 -7.08 16.24
C LEU A 147 0.29 -8.09 15.64
N LEU A 148 0.83 -7.79 14.47
CA LEU A 148 1.86 -8.62 13.80
C LEU A 148 3.16 -8.65 14.61
N ALA A 149 3.57 -7.52 15.18
CA ALA A 149 4.75 -7.44 16.05
C ALA A 149 4.60 -8.31 17.30
N GLN A 150 3.43 -8.26 17.95
CA GLN A 150 3.13 -9.09 19.11
C GLN A 150 3.19 -10.59 18.81
N ARG A 151 2.98 -10.98 17.53
CA ARG A 151 3.05 -12.38 17.06
C ARG A 151 4.40 -12.74 16.43
N GLU A 152 5.41 -11.90 16.63
CA GLU A 152 6.77 -12.08 16.11
C GLU A 152 6.83 -12.21 14.57
N GLU A 153 5.79 -11.75 13.83
CA GLU A 153 5.85 -11.68 12.38
C GLU A 153 6.95 -10.67 12.00
N LYS A 154 7.80 -11.05 11.05
CA LYS A 154 8.96 -10.24 10.62
C LYS A 154 8.61 -9.21 9.57
N LYS A 155 7.48 -9.40 8.88
CA LYS A 155 6.99 -8.50 7.86
C LYS A 155 6.00 -7.51 8.46
N ARG A 156 5.86 -6.36 7.77
CA ARG A 156 4.92 -5.30 8.13
C ARG A 156 4.21 -4.80 6.88
N PHE A 157 3.07 -4.20 7.07
CA PHE A 157 2.44 -3.38 6.03
C PHE A 157 3.24 -2.08 5.94
N LEU A 158 3.85 -1.88 4.78
CA LEU A 158 4.62 -0.67 4.46
C LEU A 158 3.81 0.14 3.45
N THR A 159 3.74 1.44 3.64
CA THR A 159 3.00 2.36 2.78
C THR A 159 3.93 3.27 2.00
N VAL A 160 3.57 3.55 0.77
CA VAL A 160 4.17 4.60 -0.05
C VAL A 160 3.09 5.63 -0.36
N GLU A 161 3.34 6.86 0.04
CA GLU A 161 2.50 8.01 -0.25
C GLU A 161 3.18 8.89 -1.29
N ASP A 162 2.47 9.24 -2.34
CA ASP A 162 2.93 10.20 -3.34
C ASP A 162 1.73 10.98 -3.84
N ILE A 163 1.87 12.29 -4.06
CA ILE A 163 0.77 13.16 -4.50
C ILE A 163 0.20 12.79 -5.86
N ARG A 164 0.92 11.99 -6.64
CA ARG A 164 0.52 11.49 -7.96
C ARG A 164 -0.29 10.19 -7.89
N LEU A 165 -0.37 9.59 -6.69
CA LEU A 165 -1.20 8.41 -6.45
C LEU A 165 -2.63 8.83 -6.06
N PRO A 166 -3.66 8.09 -6.47
CA PRO A 166 -5.02 8.31 -6.01
C PRO A 166 -5.22 7.91 -4.53
N GLY A 167 -4.21 7.31 -3.92
CA GLY A 167 -4.22 6.81 -2.55
C GLY A 167 -2.84 6.38 -2.12
N GLN A 168 -2.72 5.22 -1.49
CA GLN A 168 -1.45 4.68 -1.01
C GLN A 168 -1.12 3.35 -1.69
N LEU A 169 0.15 3.12 -1.98
CA LEU A 169 0.64 1.77 -2.29
C LEU A 169 1.02 1.08 -0.98
N VAL A 170 0.55 -0.15 -0.81
CA VAL A 170 0.84 -0.98 0.36
C VAL A 170 1.62 -2.21 -0.07
N PHE A 171 2.65 -2.56 0.71
CA PHE A 171 3.48 -3.75 0.54
C PHE A 171 3.52 -4.54 1.85
N PHE A 172 3.67 -5.86 1.78
CA PHE A 172 3.91 -6.69 2.96
C PHE A 172 5.33 -7.24 2.92
N ARG A 173 6.26 -6.54 3.56
CA ARG A 173 7.71 -6.81 3.50
C ARG A 173 8.37 -6.57 4.87
N SER A 174 9.64 -7.03 5.01
CA SER A 174 10.42 -6.67 6.20
C SER A 174 10.70 -5.17 6.25
N PRO A 175 10.83 -4.55 7.44
CA PRO A 175 11.16 -3.13 7.55
C PRO A 175 12.45 -2.72 6.81
N GLN A 176 13.46 -3.60 6.78
CA GLN A 176 14.71 -3.32 6.03
C GLN A 176 14.49 -3.18 4.52
N TRP A 177 13.47 -3.84 3.97
CA TRP A 177 13.14 -3.74 2.56
C TRP A 177 12.81 -2.31 2.15
N ALA A 178 12.22 -1.51 3.04
CA ALA A 178 11.87 -0.11 2.78
C ALA A 178 13.10 0.74 2.39
N GLY A 179 14.24 0.54 3.08
CA GLY A 179 15.48 1.23 2.75
C GLY A 179 16.03 0.84 1.38
N PHE A 180 15.97 -0.45 1.02
CA PHE A 180 16.37 -0.91 -0.32
C PHE A 180 15.44 -0.39 -1.41
N PHE A 181 14.14 -0.36 -1.11
CA PHE A 181 13.13 0.18 -2.03
C PHE A 181 13.37 1.67 -2.29
N ALA A 182 13.55 2.47 -1.24
CA ALA A 182 13.84 3.89 -1.37
C ALA A 182 15.13 4.16 -2.16
N ALA A 183 16.19 3.39 -1.89
CA ALA A 183 17.44 3.53 -2.61
C ALA A 183 17.32 3.17 -4.11
N ALA A 184 16.49 2.19 -4.45
CA ALA A 184 16.33 1.72 -5.83
C ALA A 184 15.36 2.58 -6.65
N THR A 185 14.30 3.12 -6.02
CA THR A 185 13.20 3.79 -6.72
C THR A 185 13.14 5.29 -6.43
N GLY A 186 13.77 5.75 -5.36
CA GLY A 186 13.60 7.10 -4.82
C GLY A 186 12.22 7.33 -4.19
N LEU A 187 11.33 6.34 -4.11
CA LEU A 187 10.06 6.41 -3.40
C LEU A 187 10.29 6.04 -1.93
N ASP A 188 9.62 6.75 -1.03
CA ASP A 188 9.76 6.51 0.40
C ASP A 188 8.68 5.54 0.87
N ALA A 189 9.10 4.35 1.27
CA ALA A 189 8.23 3.34 1.89
C ALA A 189 8.43 3.39 3.41
N ARG A 190 7.33 3.45 4.16
CA ARG A 190 7.35 3.54 5.63
C ARG A 190 6.46 2.48 6.25
N GLU A 191 6.80 2.06 7.45
CA GLU A 191 5.87 1.28 8.27
C GLU A 191 4.63 2.12 8.56
N ALA A 192 3.46 1.56 8.30
CA ALA A 192 2.18 2.22 8.48
C ALA A 192 1.84 2.42 9.96
#